data_d3c41e30559ba4f0c018f4e761c7bf32
#
_entry.id   d3c41e30559ba4f0c018f4e761c7bf32
#
_cell.length_a   1.000
_cell.length_b   1.000
_cell.length_c   1.000
_cell.angle_alpha   90.00
_cell.angle_beta   90.00
_cell.angle_gamma   90.00
#
_symmetry.space_group_name_H-M   'P 1'
#
loop_
_entity.id
_entity.type
_entity.pdbx_description
1 polymer ?
#
loop_
_entity_poly.entity_id
_entity_poly.type
_entity_poly.pdbx_seq_one_letter_code
_entity_poly.pdbx_strand_id
1 'polypeptide(L)'
;RCRRHGHIGLGYFFSDDERTSGDDHAPLVTLSPSAVDGLWACPVCWLLEHQFAGPQPGSVNAGFGTLIHAVAQQGSEEGLDRLDSDESARNAMGISDASSVQQRIEAVTKRMIVIYQEQRPDPESIADTRERYTAKRKDDSAADILANIASYFVLSGTNTDAYLDKNVGKFEIGTLTKADCELSFAARFDLHDIVAAYNALPGMRPVDRDTLASMMGFLVGGWPSGMRNDLTVRLSGRIDRMETRILADGSENIRLIDYKTGAVPTVKQIFNDLQLVCYQLGLVFPEEGLRGSAALANAPRIGQSALFHVAYNDAPARSYAPEGVFQPPLFTNGSLKDRKSVV
;
A
#
# COMPACT_ATOMS: atom_id res chain seq x y z
N ARG A 1 20.32 18.00 -0.15
CA ARG A 1 21.50 18.00 0.77
C ARG A 1 21.18 18.90 1.97
N CYS A 2 20.38 18.43 2.91
CA CYS A 2 20.28 19.05 4.24
C CYS A 2 21.43 18.52 5.11
N ARG A 3 22.42 19.33 5.35
CA ARG A 3 23.43 19.07 6.37
C ARG A 3 23.21 20.02 7.54
N ARG A 4 23.00 19.43 8.72
CA ARG A 4 23.36 19.89 10.07
C ARG A 4 22.41 20.76 10.90
N HIS A 5 22.03 20.15 12.01
CA HIS A 5 22.02 20.63 13.40
C HIS A 5 20.89 21.55 13.83
N GLY A 6 19.95 20.98 14.53
CA GLY A 6 19.16 21.63 15.55
C GLY A 6 18.52 20.56 16.43
N HIS A 7 18.89 20.53 17.71
CA HIS A 7 18.15 19.75 18.71
C HIS A 7 16.75 20.37 18.84
N ILE A 8 15.81 19.88 18.05
CA ILE A 8 14.39 20.20 18.24
C ILE A 8 13.86 19.14 19.20
N GLY A 9 13.55 19.58 20.42
CA GLY A 9 13.00 18.69 21.44
C GLY A 9 11.66 18.11 20.95
N LEU A 10 11.54 16.80 20.98
CA LEU A 10 10.33 16.03 20.66
C LEU A 10 9.12 16.35 21.59
N GLY A 11 9.29 17.26 22.53
CA GLY A 11 8.24 17.66 23.48
C GLY A 11 7.00 18.31 22.87
N TYR A 12 7.03 18.66 21.59
CA TYR A 12 5.90 19.28 20.88
C TYR A 12 5.02 18.30 20.10
N PHE A 13 5.37 17.01 20.06
CA PHE A 13 4.62 16.00 19.29
C PHE A 13 3.43 15.40 20.04
N PHE A 14 3.24 15.74 21.31
CA PHE A 14 2.16 15.21 22.12
C PHE A 14 1.13 16.29 22.36
N SER A 15 -0.12 16.04 22.04
CA SER A 15 -1.23 16.90 22.45
C SER A 15 -1.32 16.95 23.98
N ASP A 16 -1.64 18.11 24.56
CA ASP A 16 -1.78 18.24 26.01
C ASP A 16 -2.91 17.36 26.58
N ASP A 17 -3.87 16.97 25.76
CA ASP A 17 -4.98 16.08 26.15
C ASP A 17 -4.52 14.62 26.43
N GLU A 18 -3.39 14.19 25.89
CA GLU A 18 -2.83 12.84 26.16
C GLU A 18 -1.99 12.80 27.46
N ARG A 19 -1.72 13.95 28.08
CA ARG A 19 -0.91 14.04 29.31
C ARG A 19 -1.70 13.86 30.60
N THR A 20 -3.03 13.79 30.55
CA THR A 20 -3.88 13.89 31.74
C THR A 20 -4.45 12.58 32.26
N SER A 21 -4.26 11.45 31.62
CA SER A 21 -4.59 10.17 32.22
C SER A 21 -3.39 9.66 33.02
N GLY A 22 -3.53 9.63 34.34
CA GLY A 22 -2.50 9.21 35.29
C GLY A 22 -2.15 7.71 35.26
N ASP A 23 -2.17 7.10 34.10
CA ASP A 23 -1.68 5.77 33.83
C ASP A 23 -0.29 5.83 33.18
N ASP A 24 0.58 4.95 33.61
CA ASP A 24 2.00 4.78 33.26
C ASP A 24 2.17 4.30 31.77
N HIS A 25 1.41 4.89 30.84
CA HIS A 25 1.45 4.47 29.44
C HIS A 25 2.61 5.15 28.68
N ALA A 26 3.33 4.36 27.93
CA ALA A 26 4.35 4.85 27.01
C ALA A 26 3.76 5.88 26.03
N PRO A 27 4.48 6.94 25.69
CA PRO A 27 3.99 7.94 24.73
C PRO A 27 3.58 7.30 23.42
N LEU A 28 2.42 7.67 22.91
CA LEU A 28 1.86 7.19 21.65
C LEU A 28 2.15 8.19 20.53
N VAL A 29 2.78 7.70 19.46
CA VAL A 29 3.00 8.48 18.24
C VAL A 29 2.16 7.88 17.13
N THR A 30 1.26 8.66 16.55
CA THR A 30 0.43 8.22 15.43
C THR A 30 1.01 8.70 14.10
N LEU A 31 1.23 7.78 13.17
CA LEU A 31 1.77 8.03 11.84
C LEU A 31 0.89 7.40 10.77
N SER A 32 0.78 8.06 9.61
CA SER A 32 0.29 7.43 8.38
C SER A 32 1.46 6.83 7.58
N PRO A 33 1.20 5.89 6.65
CA PRO A 33 2.25 5.39 5.76
C PRO A 33 3.01 6.49 5.02
N SER A 34 2.32 7.49 4.51
CA SER A 34 2.94 8.66 3.86
C SER A 34 3.74 9.54 4.84
N ALA A 35 3.33 9.61 6.10
CA ALA A 35 4.10 10.31 7.14
C ALA A 35 5.42 9.59 7.44
N VAL A 36 5.43 8.25 7.43
CA VAL A 36 6.65 7.46 7.59
C VAL A 36 7.62 7.72 6.44
N ASP A 37 7.15 7.75 5.19
CA ASP A 37 7.98 8.09 4.02
C ASP A 37 8.53 9.51 4.12
N GLY A 38 7.69 10.49 4.48
CA GLY A 38 8.10 11.88 4.65
C GLY A 38 9.16 12.06 5.74
N LEU A 39 8.96 11.41 6.89
CA LEU A 39 9.94 11.41 7.99
C LEU A 39 11.26 10.78 7.58
N TRP A 40 11.23 9.68 6.84
CA TRP A 40 12.43 9.00 6.36
C TRP A 40 13.19 9.86 5.33
N ALA A 41 12.47 10.48 4.41
CA ALA A 41 13.06 11.31 3.36
C ALA A 41 13.66 12.61 3.91
N CYS A 42 12.92 13.33 4.74
CA CYS A 42 13.35 14.61 5.34
C CYS A 42 12.54 14.93 6.61
N PRO A 43 12.99 14.54 7.81
CA PRO A 43 12.26 14.81 9.05
C PRO A 43 11.95 16.30 9.28
N VAL A 44 12.87 17.18 8.90
CA VAL A 44 12.68 18.64 9.05
C VAL A 44 11.61 19.15 8.08
N CYS A 45 11.62 18.69 6.83
CA CYS A 45 10.60 19.06 5.84
C CYS A 45 9.22 18.59 6.32
N TRP A 46 9.14 17.32 6.75
CA TRP A 46 7.91 16.76 7.29
C TRP A 46 7.38 17.56 8.49
N LEU A 47 8.25 17.94 9.44
CA LEU A 47 7.88 18.73 10.59
C LEU A 47 7.32 20.10 10.17
N LEU A 48 8.00 20.78 9.26
CA LEU A 48 7.57 22.09 8.77
C LEU A 48 6.23 22.03 8.06
N GLU A 49 6.03 21.01 7.22
CA GLU A 49 4.79 20.81 6.47
C GLU A 49 3.60 20.45 7.38
N HIS A 50 3.80 19.57 8.36
CA HIS A 50 2.71 19.07 9.19
C HIS A 50 2.38 19.94 10.40
N GLN A 51 3.36 20.71 10.90
CA GLN A 51 3.16 21.52 12.08
C GLN A 51 2.99 23.01 11.78
N PHE A 52 3.54 23.50 10.68
CA PHE A 52 3.62 24.94 10.41
C PHE A 52 3.00 25.39 9.09
N ALA A 53 2.86 24.53 8.10
CA ALA A 53 2.38 24.92 6.77
C ALA A 53 0.85 24.98 6.65
N GLY A 54 0.12 24.42 7.59
CA GLY A 54 -1.34 24.27 7.48
C GLY A 54 -1.77 23.30 6.35
N PRO A 55 -3.08 23.12 6.15
CA PRO A 55 -3.57 22.20 5.14
C PRO A 55 -3.17 22.67 3.74
N GLN A 56 -2.54 21.76 2.98
CA GLN A 56 -2.21 22.00 1.58
C GLN A 56 -3.48 22.02 0.74
N PRO A 57 -3.65 22.95 -0.19
CA PRO A 57 -4.77 22.91 -1.13
C PRO A 57 -4.69 21.63 -1.98
N GLY A 58 -5.83 20.96 -2.17
CA GLY A 58 -5.92 19.79 -3.04
C GLY A 58 -5.46 20.14 -4.45
N SER A 59 -4.67 19.27 -5.07
CA SER A 59 -4.26 19.44 -6.47
C SER A 59 -5.13 18.58 -7.39
N VAL A 60 -5.28 19.01 -8.65
CA VAL A 60 -5.96 18.22 -9.70
C VAL A 60 -5.33 16.81 -9.82
N ASN A 61 -4.01 16.71 -9.67
CA ASN A 61 -3.32 15.41 -9.73
C ASN A 61 -3.73 14.48 -8.57
N ALA A 62 -3.82 15.00 -7.35
CA ALA A 62 -4.26 14.22 -6.20
C ALA A 62 -5.74 13.82 -6.34
N GLY A 63 -6.60 14.75 -6.76
CA GLY A 63 -8.02 14.47 -7.01
C GLY A 63 -8.23 13.41 -8.11
N PHE A 64 -7.42 13.46 -9.17
CA PHE A 64 -7.46 12.45 -10.22
C PHE A 64 -7.06 11.06 -9.71
N GLY A 65 -5.99 10.95 -8.92
CA GLY A 65 -5.59 9.68 -8.29
C GLY A 65 -6.73 9.10 -7.43
N THR A 66 -7.31 9.93 -6.57
CA THR A 66 -8.47 9.53 -5.73
C THR A 66 -9.65 9.04 -6.56
N LEU A 67 -9.95 9.71 -7.69
CA LEU A 67 -11.02 9.29 -8.59
C LEU A 67 -10.75 7.91 -9.22
N ILE A 68 -9.52 7.66 -9.67
CA ILE A 68 -9.13 6.35 -10.22
C ILE A 68 -9.29 5.23 -9.17
N HIS A 69 -8.90 5.49 -7.91
CA HIS A 69 -9.10 4.53 -6.81
C HIS A 69 -10.60 4.27 -6.58
N ALA A 70 -11.42 5.31 -6.55
CA ALA A 70 -12.87 5.17 -6.38
C ALA A 70 -13.53 4.36 -7.52
N VAL A 71 -13.09 4.55 -8.76
CA VAL A 71 -13.56 3.73 -9.90
C VAL A 71 -13.12 2.28 -9.75
N ALA A 72 -11.88 2.01 -9.34
CA ALA A 72 -11.39 0.66 -9.11
C ALA A 72 -12.16 -0.02 -7.96
N GLN A 73 -12.44 0.72 -6.88
CA GLN A 73 -13.27 0.25 -5.77
C GLN A 73 -14.67 -0.13 -6.25
N GLN A 74 -15.39 0.78 -6.90
CA GLN A 74 -16.74 0.51 -7.38
C GLN A 74 -16.77 -0.66 -8.37
N GLY A 75 -15.78 -0.75 -9.27
CA GLY A 75 -15.64 -1.87 -10.19
C GLY A 75 -15.49 -3.21 -9.44
N SER A 76 -14.74 -3.24 -8.35
CA SER A 76 -14.62 -4.42 -7.50
C SER A 76 -15.90 -4.75 -6.74
N GLU A 77 -16.62 -3.73 -6.24
CA GLU A 77 -17.94 -3.91 -5.59
C GLU A 77 -18.98 -4.46 -6.56
N GLU A 78 -18.93 -4.09 -7.84
CA GLU A 78 -19.75 -4.64 -8.91
C GLU A 78 -19.29 -6.04 -9.39
N GLY A 79 -18.24 -6.62 -8.82
CA GLY A 79 -17.74 -7.95 -9.15
C GLY A 79 -16.94 -8.03 -10.45
N LEU A 80 -16.49 -6.90 -11.01
CA LEU A 80 -15.75 -6.86 -12.29
C LEU A 80 -14.39 -7.58 -12.22
N ASP A 81 -13.86 -7.80 -11.03
CA ASP A 81 -12.61 -8.51 -10.75
C ASP A 81 -12.79 -10.00 -10.48
N ARG A 82 -14.04 -10.50 -10.44
CA ARG A 82 -14.41 -11.88 -10.14
C ARG A 82 -15.36 -12.47 -11.18
N LEU A 83 -15.23 -12.08 -12.42
CA LEU A 83 -16.13 -12.50 -13.51
C LEU A 83 -16.22 -14.03 -13.67
N ASP A 84 -15.18 -14.79 -13.33
CA ASP A 84 -15.20 -16.25 -13.44
C ASP A 84 -16.07 -16.91 -12.37
N SER A 85 -16.21 -16.29 -11.19
CA SER A 85 -17.01 -16.80 -10.08
C SER A 85 -18.34 -16.06 -9.88
N ASP A 86 -18.50 -14.87 -10.47
CA ASP A 86 -19.71 -14.05 -10.34
C ASP A 86 -20.53 -14.04 -11.64
N GLU A 87 -21.52 -14.94 -11.70
CA GLU A 87 -22.42 -15.05 -12.84
C GLU A 87 -23.28 -13.78 -13.02
N SER A 88 -23.67 -13.12 -11.94
CA SER A 88 -24.46 -11.90 -12.00
C SER A 88 -23.69 -10.76 -12.66
N ALA A 89 -22.42 -10.58 -12.28
CA ALA A 89 -21.53 -9.61 -12.89
C ALA A 89 -21.30 -9.94 -14.38
N ARG A 90 -21.07 -11.20 -14.75
CA ARG A 90 -20.93 -11.60 -16.15
C ARG A 90 -22.16 -11.25 -16.97
N ASN A 91 -23.34 -11.60 -16.47
CA ASN A 91 -24.60 -11.34 -17.19
C ASN A 91 -24.85 -9.84 -17.36
N ALA A 92 -24.60 -9.04 -16.32
CA ALA A 92 -24.71 -7.59 -16.37
C ALA A 92 -23.80 -6.95 -17.43
N MET A 93 -22.63 -7.57 -17.65
CA MET A 93 -21.64 -7.12 -18.64
C MET A 93 -21.86 -7.70 -20.04
N GLY A 94 -22.87 -8.58 -20.24
CA GLY A 94 -23.09 -9.29 -21.50
C GLY A 94 -21.94 -10.26 -21.86
N ILE A 95 -21.23 -10.77 -20.86
CA ILE A 95 -20.10 -11.68 -21.01
C ILE A 95 -20.61 -13.13 -20.88
N SER A 96 -20.19 -14.00 -21.78
CA SER A 96 -20.43 -15.44 -21.72
C SER A 96 -19.13 -16.20 -21.47
N ASP A 97 -19.24 -17.50 -21.18
CA ASP A 97 -18.07 -18.37 -21.03
C ASP A 97 -17.25 -18.48 -22.34
N ALA A 98 -17.93 -18.29 -23.50
CA ALA A 98 -17.27 -18.25 -24.81
C ALA A 98 -16.55 -16.89 -25.11
N SER A 99 -16.74 -15.87 -24.30
CA SER A 99 -16.11 -14.56 -24.51
C SER A 99 -14.60 -14.68 -24.34
N SER A 100 -13.86 -14.14 -25.30
CA SER A 100 -12.40 -14.08 -25.23
C SER A 100 -11.95 -13.16 -24.09
N VAL A 101 -10.71 -13.34 -23.62
CA VAL A 101 -10.08 -12.45 -22.62
C VAL A 101 -10.15 -10.98 -23.07
N GLN A 102 -9.87 -10.72 -24.34
CA GLN A 102 -9.94 -9.36 -24.89
C GLN A 102 -11.35 -8.76 -24.81
N GLN A 103 -12.39 -9.53 -25.14
CA GLN A 103 -13.78 -9.08 -25.03
C GLN A 103 -14.18 -8.80 -23.59
N ARG A 104 -13.69 -9.61 -22.64
CA ARG A 104 -13.90 -9.38 -21.20
C ARG A 104 -13.22 -8.09 -20.74
N ILE A 105 -11.97 -7.85 -21.13
CA ILE A 105 -11.24 -6.61 -20.82
C ILE A 105 -11.97 -5.39 -21.39
N GLU A 106 -12.41 -5.44 -22.63
CA GLU A 106 -13.15 -4.35 -23.27
C GLU A 106 -14.48 -4.05 -22.58
N ALA A 107 -15.23 -5.07 -22.17
CA ALA A 107 -16.47 -4.91 -21.44
C ALA A 107 -16.24 -4.26 -20.07
N VAL A 108 -15.28 -4.75 -19.29
CA VAL A 108 -14.91 -4.18 -18.00
C VAL A 108 -14.42 -2.73 -18.15
N THR A 109 -13.57 -2.46 -19.15
CA THR A 109 -13.08 -1.11 -19.45
C THR A 109 -14.24 -0.16 -19.73
N LYS A 110 -15.20 -0.56 -20.56
CA LYS A 110 -16.38 0.25 -20.85
C LYS A 110 -17.18 0.57 -19.59
N ARG A 111 -17.39 -0.40 -18.72
CA ARG A 111 -18.10 -0.16 -17.45
C ARG A 111 -17.34 0.80 -16.55
N MET A 112 -16.02 0.61 -16.39
CA MET A 112 -15.19 1.51 -15.61
C MET A 112 -15.18 2.95 -16.15
N ILE A 113 -15.20 3.13 -17.48
CA ILE A 113 -15.32 4.46 -18.09
C ILE A 113 -16.67 5.11 -17.75
N VAL A 114 -17.76 4.35 -17.70
CA VAL A 114 -19.07 4.86 -17.28
C VAL A 114 -19.01 5.31 -15.82
N ILE A 115 -18.47 4.49 -14.92
CA ILE A 115 -18.29 4.84 -13.50
C ILE A 115 -17.45 6.12 -13.35
N TYR A 116 -16.36 6.21 -14.11
CA TYR A 116 -15.50 7.39 -14.11
C TYR A 116 -16.27 8.66 -14.53
N GLN A 117 -17.05 8.57 -15.60
CA GLN A 117 -17.85 9.71 -16.11
C GLN A 117 -18.92 10.17 -15.13
N GLU A 118 -19.52 9.24 -14.38
CA GLU A 118 -20.51 9.53 -13.35
C GLU A 118 -19.91 10.23 -12.13
N GLN A 119 -18.66 9.94 -11.79
CA GLN A 119 -18.01 10.45 -10.58
C GLN A 119 -17.08 11.65 -10.82
N ARG A 120 -16.59 11.83 -12.04
CA ARG A 120 -15.62 12.90 -12.31
C ARG A 120 -16.25 14.29 -12.16
N PRO A 121 -15.53 15.24 -11.55
CA PRO A 121 -15.95 16.64 -11.59
C PRO A 121 -15.86 17.19 -13.02
N ASP A 122 -16.78 18.08 -13.39
CA ASP A 122 -16.71 18.77 -14.68
C ASP A 122 -15.47 19.69 -14.72
N PRO A 123 -14.53 19.47 -15.64
CA PRO A 123 -13.37 20.36 -15.78
C PRO A 123 -13.72 21.83 -16.01
N GLU A 124 -14.86 22.11 -16.64
CA GLU A 124 -15.31 23.50 -16.86
C GLU A 124 -15.68 24.21 -15.56
N SER A 125 -15.98 23.49 -14.49
CA SER A 125 -16.21 24.06 -13.16
C SER A 125 -14.94 24.60 -12.49
N ILE A 126 -13.76 24.26 -12.99
CA ILE A 126 -12.47 24.66 -12.43
C ILE A 126 -12.15 26.09 -12.87
N ALA A 127 -12.04 27.01 -11.91
CA ALA A 127 -11.80 28.43 -12.17
C ALA A 127 -10.39 28.70 -12.74
N ASP A 128 -9.37 28.03 -12.20
CA ASP A 128 -7.99 28.18 -12.66
C ASP A 128 -7.80 27.52 -14.04
N THR A 129 -7.33 28.32 -15.01
CA THR A 129 -7.18 27.87 -16.41
C THR A 129 -6.11 26.77 -16.56
N ARG A 130 -5.04 26.82 -15.78
CA ARG A 130 -3.96 25.82 -15.81
C ARG A 130 -4.42 24.50 -15.22
N GLU A 131 -5.14 24.55 -14.11
CA GLU A 131 -5.72 23.36 -13.48
C GLU A 131 -6.81 22.75 -14.36
N ARG A 132 -7.67 23.57 -14.97
CA ARG A 132 -8.68 23.12 -15.95
C ARG A 132 -8.03 22.37 -17.12
N TYR A 133 -6.97 22.92 -17.69
CA TYR A 133 -6.24 22.25 -18.77
C TYR A 133 -5.62 20.93 -18.29
N THR A 134 -5.06 20.90 -17.08
CA THR A 134 -4.53 19.70 -16.47
C THR A 134 -5.61 18.64 -16.27
N ALA A 135 -6.80 19.03 -15.80
CA ALA A 135 -7.94 18.12 -15.62
C ALA A 135 -8.37 17.49 -16.96
N LYS A 136 -8.51 18.31 -18.03
CA LYS A 136 -8.83 17.79 -19.38
C LYS A 136 -7.80 16.77 -19.87
N ARG A 137 -6.51 17.06 -19.71
CA ARG A 137 -5.45 16.08 -20.08
C ARG A 137 -5.51 14.79 -19.26
N LYS A 138 -5.94 14.86 -18.00
CA LYS A 138 -6.17 13.67 -17.18
C LYS A 138 -7.37 12.87 -17.67
N ASP A 139 -8.46 13.54 -18.05
CA ASP A 139 -9.61 12.88 -18.67
C ASP A 139 -9.23 12.13 -19.95
N ASP A 140 -8.39 12.73 -20.79
CA ASP A 140 -7.89 12.10 -22.03
C ASP A 140 -7.11 10.81 -21.74
N SER A 141 -6.38 10.75 -20.62
CA SER A 141 -5.60 9.57 -20.21
C SER A 141 -6.39 8.55 -19.40
N ALA A 142 -7.58 8.88 -18.91
CA ALA A 142 -8.34 8.04 -18.01
C ALA A 142 -8.73 6.70 -18.64
N ALA A 143 -9.11 6.70 -19.92
CA ALA A 143 -9.52 5.47 -20.62
C ALA A 143 -8.40 4.42 -20.67
N ASP A 144 -7.15 4.83 -20.92
CA ASP A 144 -5.99 3.94 -20.96
C ASP A 144 -5.66 3.40 -19.55
N ILE A 145 -5.74 4.26 -18.54
CA ILE A 145 -5.54 3.88 -17.14
C ILE A 145 -6.58 2.85 -16.70
N LEU A 146 -7.84 3.09 -17.02
CA LEU A 146 -8.94 2.18 -16.68
C LEU A 146 -8.85 0.86 -17.45
N ALA A 147 -8.36 0.88 -18.70
CA ALA A 147 -8.07 -0.34 -19.45
C ALA A 147 -6.96 -1.17 -18.80
N ASN A 148 -5.94 -0.54 -18.22
CA ASN A 148 -4.90 -1.23 -17.46
C ASN A 148 -5.46 -1.89 -16.19
N ILE A 149 -6.34 -1.21 -15.44
CA ILE A 149 -7.00 -1.78 -14.27
C ILE A 149 -7.94 -2.93 -14.69
N ALA A 150 -8.73 -2.75 -15.75
CA ALA A 150 -9.60 -3.78 -16.29
C ALA A 150 -8.82 -5.04 -16.72
N SER A 151 -7.67 -4.84 -17.36
CA SER A 151 -6.77 -5.95 -17.72
C SER A 151 -6.31 -6.71 -16.49
N TYR A 152 -5.91 -5.98 -15.44
CA TYR A 152 -5.56 -6.61 -14.18
C TYR A 152 -6.73 -7.41 -13.58
N PHE A 153 -7.92 -6.84 -13.51
CA PHE A 153 -9.10 -7.51 -12.98
C PHE A 153 -9.42 -8.80 -13.71
N VAL A 154 -9.41 -8.78 -15.03
CA VAL A 154 -9.69 -9.96 -15.84
C VAL A 154 -8.57 -11.00 -15.76
N LEU A 155 -7.32 -10.60 -15.88
CA LEU A 155 -6.19 -11.53 -15.95
C LEU A 155 -5.83 -12.12 -14.60
N SER A 156 -5.93 -11.36 -13.52
CA SER A 156 -5.59 -11.84 -12.17
C SER A 156 -6.69 -12.73 -11.58
N GLY A 157 -7.93 -12.67 -12.11
CA GLY A 157 -9.04 -13.53 -11.71
C GLY A 157 -8.90 -14.95 -12.23
N THR A 158 -8.26 -15.14 -13.37
CA THR A 158 -8.27 -16.41 -14.14
C THR A 158 -7.21 -17.42 -13.74
N ASN A 159 -6.44 -17.23 -12.69
CA ASN A 159 -5.32 -18.11 -12.31
C ASN A 159 -4.27 -18.35 -13.44
N THR A 160 -4.41 -17.69 -14.56
CA THR A 160 -3.47 -17.74 -15.69
C THR A 160 -2.55 -16.53 -15.64
N ASP A 161 -1.67 -16.52 -14.66
CA ASP A 161 -0.78 -15.41 -14.38
C ASP A 161 0.42 -15.30 -15.33
N ALA A 162 0.27 -15.63 -16.58
CA ALA A 162 1.26 -15.33 -17.61
C ALA A 162 1.70 -13.85 -17.62
N TYR A 163 0.87 -12.99 -17.05
CA TYR A 163 1.07 -11.58 -16.86
C TYR A 163 1.98 -11.25 -15.68
N LEU A 164 1.76 -11.93 -14.56
CA LEU A 164 2.54 -11.72 -13.34
C LEU A 164 3.84 -12.54 -13.38
N ASP A 165 3.90 -13.57 -14.20
CA ASP A 165 5.00 -14.51 -14.34
C ASP A 165 6.32 -13.85 -14.74
N LYS A 166 6.29 -12.82 -15.55
CA LYS A 166 7.51 -12.10 -15.98
C LYS A 166 8.16 -11.30 -14.85
N ASN A 167 7.37 -10.82 -13.89
CA ASN A 167 7.84 -9.91 -12.84
C ASN A 167 7.86 -10.55 -11.45
N VAL A 168 7.10 -11.63 -11.25
CA VAL A 168 6.92 -12.30 -9.95
C VAL A 168 7.64 -13.64 -9.88
N GLY A 169 7.94 -14.21 -11.01
CA GLY A 169 8.83 -15.34 -11.32
C GLY A 169 8.79 -16.59 -10.45
N LYS A 170 8.16 -16.60 -9.28
CA LYS A 170 8.13 -17.76 -8.36
C LYS A 170 7.05 -17.70 -7.29
N PHE A 171 6.17 -16.70 -7.29
CA PHE A 171 5.12 -16.59 -6.29
C PHE A 171 3.80 -17.09 -6.88
N GLU A 172 3.26 -18.12 -6.28
CA GLU A 172 1.90 -18.55 -6.55
C GLU A 172 0.94 -17.49 -5.96
N ILE A 173 0.10 -16.91 -6.81
CA ILE A 173 -0.85 -15.88 -6.38
C ILE A 173 -2.15 -16.53 -5.89
N GLY A 174 -2.57 -17.60 -6.48
CA GLY A 174 -3.82 -18.30 -6.18
C GLY A 174 -5.06 -17.64 -6.81
N THR A 175 -6.21 -18.23 -6.56
CA THR A 175 -7.50 -17.76 -7.08
C THR A 175 -8.07 -16.67 -6.19
N LEU A 176 -8.52 -15.57 -6.77
CA LEU A 176 -9.17 -14.47 -6.04
C LEU A 176 -10.53 -14.93 -5.50
N THR A 177 -10.72 -14.79 -4.19
CA THR A 177 -12.00 -15.09 -3.53
C THR A 177 -12.66 -13.85 -2.97
N LYS A 178 -11.88 -12.86 -2.54
CA LYS A 178 -12.37 -11.61 -1.98
C LYS A 178 -11.42 -10.47 -2.27
N ALA A 179 -11.95 -9.29 -2.52
CA ALA A 179 -11.19 -8.05 -2.57
C ALA A 179 -11.85 -7.01 -1.66
N ASP A 180 -11.09 -6.51 -0.70
CA ASP A 180 -11.48 -5.38 0.15
C ASP A 180 -10.76 -4.14 -0.37
N CYS A 181 -11.51 -3.13 -0.81
CA CYS A 181 -10.97 -1.89 -1.31
C CYS A 181 -11.07 -0.79 -0.27
N GLU A 182 -10.12 0.16 -0.30
CA GLU A 182 -10.06 1.29 0.64
C GLU A 182 -10.17 0.83 2.12
N LEU A 183 -9.51 -0.30 2.42
CA LEU A 183 -9.57 -0.93 3.73
C LEU A 183 -8.80 -0.09 4.75
N SER A 184 -9.52 0.49 5.71
CA SER A 184 -8.89 1.19 6.83
C SER A 184 -8.21 0.20 7.77
N PHE A 185 -7.00 0.53 8.21
CA PHE A 185 -6.29 -0.22 9.22
C PHE A 185 -5.74 0.68 10.33
N ALA A 186 -5.60 0.11 11.50
CA ALA A 186 -4.83 0.68 12.59
C ALA A 186 -3.95 -0.43 13.20
N ALA A 187 -2.68 -0.15 13.33
CA ALA A 187 -1.72 -1.03 13.96
C ALA A 187 -1.06 -0.34 15.14
N ARG A 188 -0.69 -1.10 16.12
CA ARG A 188 0.02 -0.62 17.28
C ARG A 188 1.17 -1.56 17.60
N PHE A 189 2.37 -1.00 17.77
CA PHE A 189 3.55 -1.77 18.16
C PHE A 189 4.53 -0.92 18.97
N ASP A 190 5.33 -1.57 19.76
CA ASP A 190 6.35 -1.00 20.60
C ASP A 190 7.68 -1.74 20.43
N LEU A 191 8.67 -1.40 21.25
CA LEU A 191 9.97 -2.05 21.19
C LEU A 191 9.90 -3.55 21.54
N HIS A 192 8.93 -3.99 22.33
CA HIS A 192 8.76 -5.41 22.65
C HIS A 192 8.35 -6.22 21.41
N ASP A 193 7.45 -5.67 20.60
CA ASP A 193 7.04 -6.28 19.33
C ASP A 193 8.20 -6.34 18.33
N ILE A 194 9.03 -5.29 18.30
CA ILE A 194 10.21 -5.24 17.44
C ILE A 194 11.27 -6.28 17.88
N VAL A 195 11.48 -6.45 19.18
CA VAL A 195 12.35 -7.51 19.73
C VAL A 195 11.83 -8.89 19.32
N ALA A 196 10.53 -9.14 19.47
CA ALA A 196 9.92 -10.40 19.06
C ALA A 196 10.11 -10.66 17.54
N ALA A 197 9.88 -9.65 16.73
CA ALA A 197 10.06 -9.74 15.28
C ALA A 197 11.52 -10.00 14.89
N TYR A 198 12.48 -9.29 15.51
CA TYR A 198 13.90 -9.51 15.28
C TYR A 198 14.33 -10.93 15.65
N ASN A 199 13.91 -11.39 16.81
CA ASN A 199 14.27 -12.73 17.32
C ASN A 199 13.60 -13.87 16.55
N ALA A 200 12.53 -13.59 15.81
CA ALA A 200 11.89 -14.54 14.91
C ALA A 200 12.64 -14.70 13.57
N LEU A 201 13.59 -13.82 13.25
CA LEU A 201 14.35 -13.89 11.99
C LEU A 201 15.29 -15.09 11.99
N PRO A 202 15.25 -15.96 10.96
CA PRO A 202 16.12 -17.12 10.87
C PRO A 202 17.61 -16.75 10.86
N GLY A 203 18.40 -17.46 11.66
CA GLY A 203 19.85 -17.29 11.72
C GLY A 203 20.34 -16.04 12.45
N MET A 204 19.45 -15.27 13.03
CA MET A 204 19.83 -14.15 13.90
C MET A 204 20.10 -14.64 15.33
N ARG A 205 21.08 -14.01 15.99
CA ARG A 205 21.31 -14.25 17.42
C ARG A 205 20.23 -13.46 18.18
N PRO A 206 19.46 -14.09 19.08
CA PRO A 206 18.47 -13.40 19.88
C PRO A 206 19.05 -12.23 20.68
N VAL A 207 18.32 -11.14 20.75
CA VAL A 207 18.67 -9.95 21.52
C VAL A 207 17.59 -9.64 22.53
N ASP A 208 17.97 -8.99 23.62
CA ASP A 208 17.02 -8.39 24.55
C ASP A 208 16.62 -6.96 24.12
N ARG A 209 15.68 -6.38 24.86
CA ARG A 209 15.15 -5.04 24.60
C ARG A 209 16.26 -3.96 24.62
N ASP A 210 17.15 -4.02 25.60
CA ASP A 210 18.14 -2.96 25.79
C ASP A 210 19.24 -3.03 24.72
N THR A 211 19.61 -4.24 24.33
CA THR A 211 20.50 -4.47 23.19
C THR A 211 19.91 -3.92 21.90
N LEU A 212 18.63 -4.24 21.61
CA LEU A 212 17.98 -3.75 20.40
C LEU A 212 17.81 -2.22 20.43
N ALA A 213 17.42 -1.65 21.57
CA ALA A 213 17.34 -0.20 21.74
C ALA A 213 18.69 0.49 21.49
N SER A 214 19.78 -0.10 21.98
CA SER A 214 21.14 0.39 21.75
C SER A 214 21.54 0.31 20.27
N MET A 215 21.22 -0.79 19.60
CA MET A 215 21.43 -0.94 18.15
C MET A 215 20.67 0.11 17.34
N MET A 216 19.39 0.32 17.66
CA MET A 216 18.57 1.34 17.00
C MET A 216 19.13 2.74 17.25
N GLY A 217 19.55 3.03 18.48
CA GLY A 217 20.21 4.30 18.83
C GLY A 217 21.46 4.52 17.98
N PHE A 218 22.29 3.51 17.81
CA PHE A 218 23.47 3.59 16.95
C PHE A 218 23.12 3.91 15.50
N LEU A 219 22.09 3.30 14.95
CA LEU A 219 21.63 3.53 13.56
C LEU A 219 21.19 4.97 13.29
N VAL A 220 20.60 5.63 14.29
CA VAL A 220 20.16 7.03 14.18
C VAL A 220 21.19 8.06 14.65
N GLY A 221 22.40 7.63 14.96
CA GLY A 221 23.48 8.50 15.41
C GLY A 221 23.44 8.85 16.90
N GLY A 222 22.77 8.04 17.69
CA GLY A 222 22.54 8.21 19.13
C GLY A 222 21.13 8.69 19.46
N TRP A 223 20.59 8.21 20.58
CA TRP A 223 19.33 8.74 21.09
C TRP A 223 19.51 10.18 21.55
N PRO A 224 18.60 11.12 21.21
CA PRO A 224 18.63 12.46 21.76
C PRO A 224 18.56 12.44 23.29
N SER A 225 19.25 13.39 23.92
CA SER A 225 19.24 13.52 25.39
C SER A 225 17.82 13.70 25.92
N GLY A 226 17.44 12.91 26.91
CA GLY A 226 16.11 12.95 27.51
C GLY A 226 15.00 12.25 26.69
N MET A 227 15.35 11.66 25.56
CA MET A 227 14.38 10.89 24.78
C MET A 227 14.12 9.54 25.46
N ARG A 228 12.83 9.19 25.56
CA ARG A 228 12.40 7.85 25.96
C ARG A 228 12.52 6.91 24.76
N ASN A 229 12.94 5.68 25.02
CA ASN A 229 13.01 4.61 24.01
C ASN A 229 11.90 3.57 24.18
N ASP A 230 10.88 3.89 24.98
CA ASP A 230 9.71 3.06 25.27
C ASP A 230 8.45 3.58 24.54
N LEU A 231 8.64 4.24 23.41
CA LEU A 231 7.55 4.77 22.58
C LEU A 231 6.67 3.64 22.04
N THR A 232 5.37 3.90 22.03
CA THR A 232 4.41 3.12 21.25
C THR A 232 4.12 3.85 19.94
N VAL A 233 4.20 3.14 18.84
CA VAL A 233 3.85 3.67 17.52
C VAL A 233 2.49 3.11 17.12
N ARG A 234 1.60 4.01 16.72
CA ARG A 234 0.34 3.70 16.08
C ARG A 234 0.48 4.03 14.58
N LEU A 235 0.33 3.03 13.73
CA LEU A 235 0.17 3.25 12.30
C LEU A 235 -1.33 3.26 11.99
N SER A 236 -1.76 4.26 11.23
CA SER A 236 -3.15 4.35 10.79
C SER A 236 -3.18 4.79 9.34
N GLY A 237 -3.96 4.09 8.53
CA GLY A 237 -4.02 4.37 7.10
C GLY A 237 -5.10 3.58 6.40
N ARG A 238 -4.99 3.56 5.08
CA ARG A 238 -5.93 2.87 4.21
C ARG A 238 -5.14 2.11 3.16
N ILE A 239 -5.52 0.86 2.95
CA ILE A 239 -4.99 -0.01 1.90
C ILE A 239 -5.92 0.11 0.70
N ASP A 240 -5.41 0.49 -0.47
CA ASP A 240 -6.23 0.70 -1.66
C ASP A 240 -6.97 -0.58 -2.05
N ARG A 241 -6.26 -1.73 -1.99
CA ARG A 241 -6.86 -3.02 -2.27
C ARG A 241 -6.14 -4.14 -1.54
N MET A 242 -6.89 -4.92 -0.79
CA MET A 242 -6.44 -6.18 -0.18
C MET A 242 -7.19 -7.35 -0.83
N GLU A 243 -6.47 -8.29 -1.38
CA GLU A 243 -7.01 -9.49 -1.99
C GLU A 243 -6.78 -10.69 -1.09
N THR A 244 -7.86 -11.45 -0.83
CA THR A 244 -7.78 -12.78 -0.27
C THR A 244 -7.83 -13.78 -1.41
N ARG A 245 -6.85 -14.64 -1.47
CA ARG A 245 -6.67 -15.63 -2.54
C ARG A 245 -6.45 -17.02 -1.97
N ILE A 246 -6.90 -18.04 -2.66
CA ILE A 246 -6.71 -19.44 -2.29
C ILE A 246 -5.64 -20.04 -3.19
N LEU A 247 -4.59 -20.57 -2.59
CA LEU A 247 -3.51 -21.27 -3.27
C LEU A 247 -3.94 -22.68 -3.69
N ALA A 248 -3.13 -23.36 -4.51
CA ALA A 248 -3.42 -24.74 -4.97
C ALA A 248 -3.49 -25.74 -3.81
N ASP A 249 -2.80 -25.49 -2.69
CA ASP A 249 -2.86 -26.30 -1.48
C ASP A 249 -4.09 -26.03 -0.59
N GLY A 250 -4.97 -25.11 -1.00
CA GLY A 250 -6.15 -24.69 -0.24
C GLY A 250 -5.88 -23.66 0.84
N SER A 251 -4.66 -23.21 1.04
CA SER A 251 -4.33 -22.19 2.03
C SER A 251 -4.69 -20.78 1.53
N GLU A 252 -5.06 -19.91 2.49
CA GLU A 252 -5.27 -18.49 2.19
C GLU A 252 -3.94 -17.76 2.00
N ASN A 253 -3.95 -16.79 1.09
CA ASN A 253 -2.84 -15.92 0.80
C ASN A 253 -3.35 -14.50 0.58
N ILE A 254 -2.73 -13.51 1.24
CA ILE A 254 -3.09 -12.10 1.10
C ILE A 254 -2.15 -11.43 0.11
N ARG A 255 -2.73 -10.62 -0.76
CA ARG A 255 -2.02 -9.70 -1.63
C ARG A 255 -2.47 -8.28 -1.35
N LEU A 256 -1.51 -7.38 -1.18
CA LEU A 256 -1.74 -5.95 -0.95
C LEU A 256 -1.39 -5.19 -2.22
N ILE A 257 -2.25 -4.29 -2.63
CA ILE A 257 -2.08 -3.51 -3.85
C ILE A 257 -2.32 -2.04 -3.55
N ASP A 258 -1.45 -1.22 -4.09
CA ASP A 258 -1.56 0.22 -4.10
C ASP A 258 -1.47 0.70 -5.56
N TYR A 259 -2.45 1.48 -5.99
CA TYR A 259 -2.52 1.99 -7.36
C TYR A 259 -1.75 3.29 -7.51
N LYS A 260 -0.83 3.33 -8.46
CA LYS A 260 -0.03 4.54 -8.74
C LYS A 260 -0.31 5.08 -10.15
N THR A 261 -0.74 6.32 -10.21
CA THR A 261 -0.94 7.07 -11.47
C THR A 261 0.27 7.94 -11.83
N GLY A 262 1.35 7.87 -11.07
CA GLY A 262 2.58 8.63 -11.23
C GLY A 262 3.69 7.85 -11.95
N ALA A 263 4.94 8.29 -11.79
CA ALA A 263 6.11 7.64 -12.37
C ALA A 263 6.39 6.26 -11.77
N VAL A 264 6.88 5.33 -12.59
CA VAL A 264 7.23 3.97 -12.17
C VAL A 264 8.50 4.00 -11.31
N PRO A 265 8.46 3.53 -10.05
CA PRO A 265 9.67 3.40 -9.25
C PRO A 265 10.53 2.23 -9.75
N THR A 266 11.80 2.28 -9.46
CA THR A 266 12.73 1.18 -9.75
C THR A 266 12.47 0.00 -8.80
N VAL A 267 12.86 -1.21 -9.19
CA VAL A 267 12.76 -2.43 -8.36
C VAL A 267 13.43 -2.23 -6.98
N LYS A 268 14.55 -1.52 -6.92
CA LYS A 268 15.23 -1.21 -5.67
C LYS A 268 14.42 -0.29 -4.75
N GLN A 269 13.70 0.67 -5.31
CA GLN A 269 12.83 1.57 -4.54
C GLN A 269 11.66 0.81 -3.94
N ILE A 270 11.06 -0.10 -4.68
CA ILE A 270 9.93 -0.92 -4.19
C ILE A 270 10.34 -1.84 -3.06
N PHE A 271 11.50 -2.46 -3.14
CA PHE A 271 11.98 -3.32 -2.05
C PHE A 271 12.04 -2.58 -0.70
N ASN A 272 12.34 -1.28 -0.76
CA ASN A 272 12.43 -0.40 0.40
C ASN A 272 11.22 0.50 0.57
N ASP A 273 10.12 0.26 -0.13
CA ASP A 273 8.92 1.07 -0.03
C ASP A 273 8.28 0.96 1.35
N LEU A 274 8.29 2.05 2.09
CA LEU A 274 7.81 2.07 3.47
C LEU A 274 6.29 2.06 3.55
N GLN A 275 5.57 2.51 2.53
CA GLN A 275 4.12 2.44 2.48
C GLN A 275 3.66 0.99 2.46
N LEU A 276 4.24 0.16 1.59
CA LEU A 276 3.95 -1.27 1.55
C LEU A 276 4.37 -2.01 2.82
N VAL A 277 5.49 -1.59 3.44
CA VAL A 277 5.90 -2.09 4.76
C VAL A 277 4.84 -1.78 5.82
N CYS A 278 4.34 -0.54 5.85
CA CYS A 278 3.30 -0.13 6.80
C CYS A 278 2.00 -0.93 6.63
N TYR A 279 1.60 -1.24 5.39
CA TYR A 279 0.45 -2.09 5.14
C TYR A 279 0.62 -3.49 5.72
N GLN A 280 1.79 -4.11 5.50
CA GLN A 280 2.08 -5.43 6.07
C GLN A 280 2.11 -5.39 7.61
N LEU A 281 2.74 -4.37 8.21
CA LEU A 281 2.74 -4.19 9.66
C LEU A 281 1.33 -3.98 10.21
N GLY A 282 0.47 -3.28 9.46
CA GLY A 282 -0.94 -3.09 9.80
C GLY A 282 -1.72 -4.37 10.01
N LEU A 283 -1.40 -5.39 9.21
CA LEU A 283 -2.06 -6.70 9.30
C LEU A 283 -1.42 -7.61 10.35
N VAL A 284 -0.12 -7.43 10.64
CA VAL A 284 0.60 -8.26 11.62
C VAL A 284 0.35 -7.81 13.06
N PHE A 285 0.24 -6.49 13.28
CA PHE A 285 0.09 -5.89 14.60
C PHE A 285 -1.17 -5.03 14.69
N PRO A 286 -2.38 -5.58 14.46
CA PRO A 286 -3.61 -4.79 14.54
C PRO A 286 -3.76 -4.19 15.95
N GLU A 287 -4.31 -2.98 16.03
CA GLU A 287 -4.36 -2.18 17.27
C GLU A 287 -5.00 -2.92 18.43
N GLU A 288 -6.07 -3.66 18.18
CA GLU A 288 -6.80 -4.48 19.17
C GLU A 288 -6.37 -5.95 19.13
N GLY A 289 -5.25 -6.27 18.49
CA GLY A 289 -4.78 -7.64 18.27
C GLY A 289 -3.79 -8.15 19.32
N LEU A 290 -3.25 -9.32 18.99
CA LEU A 290 -2.17 -9.93 19.75
C LEU A 290 -0.88 -9.11 19.62
N ARG A 291 0.07 -9.33 20.56
CA ARG A 291 1.33 -8.60 20.64
C ARG A 291 2.51 -9.56 20.61
N GLY A 292 3.69 -9.04 20.27
CA GLY A 292 4.94 -9.76 20.29
C GLY A 292 4.92 -11.05 19.46
N SER A 293 5.49 -12.13 20.01
CA SER A 293 5.56 -13.43 19.33
C SER A 293 4.19 -14.03 19.01
N ALA A 294 3.15 -13.72 19.81
CA ALA A 294 1.80 -14.20 19.55
C ALA A 294 1.19 -13.52 18.31
N ALA A 295 1.45 -12.24 18.10
CA ALA A 295 1.03 -11.52 16.87
C ALA A 295 1.69 -12.16 15.64
N LEU A 296 2.99 -12.40 15.69
CA LEU A 296 3.73 -13.02 14.59
C LEU A 296 3.25 -14.44 14.26
N ALA A 297 2.95 -15.24 15.28
CA ALA A 297 2.47 -16.61 15.10
C ALA A 297 1.08 -16.70 14.48
N ASN A 298 0.26 -15.65 14.67
CA ASN A 298 -1.11 -15.57 14.16
C ASN A 298 -1.25 -14.59 12.99
N ALA A 299 -0.14 -14.03 12.52
CA ALA A 299 -0.16 -13.11 11.37
C ALA A 299 -0.73 -13.79 10.12
N PRO A 300 -1.55 -13.10 9.34
CA PRO A 300 -2.04 -13.64 8.08
C PRO A 300 -0.87 -13.89 7.13
N ARG A 301 -1.00 -14.90 6.29
CA ARG A 301 0.00 -15.16 5.25
C ARG A 301 -0.11 -14.08 4.16
N ILE A 302 0.84 -13.16 4.16
CA ILE A 302 0.97 -12.15 3.13
C ILE A 302 1.94 -12.69 2.09
N GLY A 303 1.47 -13.00 0.88
CA GLY A 303 2.31 -13.51 -0.18
C GLY A 303 3.07 -12.41 -0.90
N GLN A 304 2.43 -11.25 -1.05
CA GLN A 304 2.98 -10.18 -1.86
C GLN A 304 2.35 -8.82 -1.55
N SER A 305 3.15 -7.77 -1.64
CA SER A 305 2.66 -6.38 -1.72
C SER A 305 3.13 -5.75 -3.03
N ALA A 306 2.30 -4.95 -3.67
CA ALA A 306 2.56 -4.43 -5.00
C ALA A 306 2.20 -2.94 -5.12
N LEU A 307 3.03 -2.21 -5.84
CA LEU A 307 2.66 -0.93 -6.44
C LEU A 307 2.26 -1.19 -7.90
N PHE A 308 1.02 -0.94 -8.25
CA PHE A 308 0.55 -1.04 -9.63
C PHE A 308 0.57 0.32 -10.30
N HIS A 309 1.47 0.46 -11.29
CA HIS A 309 1.48 1.61 -12.17
C HIS A 309 0.42 1.42 -13.24
N VAL A 310 -0.68 2.13 -13.05
CA VAL A 310 -1.82 2.09 -13.97
C VAL A 310 -1.75 3.21 -15.02
N ALA A 311 -0.80 4.14 -14.90
CA ALA A 311 -0.60 5.18 -15.90
C ALA A 311 -0.11 4.58 -17.23
N TYR A 312 -0.52 5.22 -18.33
CA TYR A 312 -0.04 4.87 -19.66
C TYR A 312 1.46 5.13 -19.78
N ASN A 313 2.21 4.11 -20.19
CA ASN A 313 3.59 4.28 -20.62
C ASN A 313 3.61 4.37 -22.14
N ASP A 314 4.29 5.39 -22.68
CA ASP A 314 4.52 5.60 -24.12
C ASP A 314 5.31 4.45 -24.82
N ALA A 315 5.62 3.38 -24.09
CA ALA A 315 6.15 2.19 -24.70
C ALA A 315 5.09 1.61 -25.64
N PRO A 316 5.42 1.23 -26.88
CA PRO A 316 4.50 0.61 -27.82
C PRO A 316 4.17 -0.82 -27.40
N ALA A 317 4.00 -1.03 -26.14
CA ALA A 317 3.70 -2.31 -25.59
C ALA A 317 2.18 -2.45 -25.51
N ARG A 318 1.72 -2.95 -26.31
CA ARG A 318 0.67 -3.92 -26.48
C ARG A 318 0.56 -5.03 -25.41
N SER A 319 1.11 -4.88 -24.26
CA SER A 319 0.74 -5.65 -23.08
C SER A 319 -0.12 -4.74 -22.24
N TYR A 320 -1.40 -4.99 -22.29
CA TYR A 320 -2.46 -4.33 -21.52
C TYR A 320 -2.39 -4.60 -20.02
N ALA A 321 -1.21 -4.68 -19.50
CA ALA A 321 -1.03 -5.10 -18.13
C ALA A 321 -0.27 -4.01 -17.38
N PRO A 322 -0.80 -3.50 -16.24
CA PRO A 322 -0.06 -2.56 -15.42
C PRO A 322 1.27 -3.18 -15.02
N GLU A 323 2.38 -2.43 -15.16
CA GLU A 323 3.66 -2.88 -14.63
C GLU A 323 3.55 -2.91 -13.10
N GLY A 324 3.42 -4.10 -12.54
CA GLY A 324 3.48 -4.33 -11.11
C GLY A 324 4.95 -4.42 -10.69
N VAL A 325 5.30 -3.73 -9.64
CA VAL A 325 6.56 -3.92 -8.94
C VAL A 325 6.24 -4.39 -7.53
N PHE A 326 6.94 -5.43 -7.09
CA PHE A 326 6.50 -6.24 -5.98
C PHE A 326 7.49 -6.21 -4.82
N GLN A 327 6.97 -6.14 -3.60
CA GLN A 327 7.70 -6.32 -2.37
C GLN A 327 7.38 -7.70 -1.80
N PRO A 328 8.39 -8.51 -1.43
CA PRO A 328 8.16 -9.78 -0.76
C PRO A 328 7.58 -9.57 0.65
N PRO A 329 6.97 -10.59 1.24
CA PRO A 329 6.47 -10.52 2.61
C PRO A 329 7.59 -10.17 3.59
N LEU A 330 7.29 -9.31 4.57
CA LEU A 330 8.22 -8.92 5.63
C LEU A 330 8.57 -10.12 6.53
N PHE A 331 7.55 -10.94 6.81
CA PHE A 331 7.64 -12.10 7.65
C PHE A 331 7.33 -13.33 6.81
N THR A 332 8.36 -14.07 6.43
CA THR A 332 8.22 -15.37 5.77
C THR A 332 8.68 -16.46 6.70
N ASN A 333 8.02 -17.62 6.64
CA ASN A 333 8.58 -18.85 7.18
C ASN A 333 9.82 -19.32 6.37
N GLY A 334 10.17 -18.59 5.33
CA GLY A 334 11.33 -18.79 4.47
C GLY A 334 12.53 -17.95 4.92
N SER A 335 13.72 -18.45 4.66
CA SER A 335 14.97 -17.83 5.08
C SER A 335 15.19 -16.46 4.43
N LEU A 336 15.92 -15.56 5.10
CA LEU A 336 16.48 -14.32 4.55
C LEU A 336 17.22 -14.50 3.20
N LYS A 337 17.52 -15.73 2.77
CA LYS A 337 18.09 -16.04 1.46
C LYS A 337 17.16 -15.59 0.31
N ASP A 338 15.86 -15.65 0.51
CA ASP A 338 14.92 -15.24 -0.54
C ASP A 338 14.86 -13.72 -0.73
N ARG A 339 15.20 -12.94 0.29
CA ARG A 339 15.37 -11.49 0.17
C ARG A 339 16.64 -11.08 -0.56
N LYS A 340 17.70 -11.89 -0.54
CA LYS A 340 18.98 -11.60 -1.23
C LYS A 340 18.95 -11.92 -2.72
N SER A 341 17.98 -12.68 -3.19
CA SER A 341 17.86 -13.05 -4.60
C SER A 341 17.10 -12.00 -5.46
N VAL A 342 16.65 -10.91 -4.86
CA VAL A 342 15.92 -9.83 -5.53
C VAL A 342 16.78 -8.54 -5.64
N VAL A 343 18.05 -8.60 -5.23
CA VAL A 343 19.04 -7.49 -5.38
C VAL A 343 19.98 -7.79 -6.52
#